data_5b56e43c4dfb963f8e9fe71a22647192
#
_entry.id   5b56e43c4dfb963f8e9fe71a22647192
#
_cell.length_a   1.000
_cell.length_b   1.000
_cell.length_c   1.000
_cell.angle_alpha   90.00
_cell.angle_beta   90.00
_cell.angle_gamma   90.00
#
_symmetry.space_group_name_H-M   'P 1'
#
loop_
_entity.id
_entity.type
_entity.pdbx_description
1 polymer ?
#
loop_
_entity_poly.entity_id
_entity_poly.type
_entity_poly.pdbx_seq_one_letter_code
_entity_poly.pdbx_strand_id
1 'polypeptide(L)'
;HHLGIHMADWHPTAYRTHTLSEIQQKGADLVGQEVTVAGFMETNRGKGAICFVDMRDGTGSLQVFLKADIIGEEKLDVVQRMTRESTLQFTGTVAQKRPPKLKEGETPPPPTYEVEASEVVVLTRANASLPLGITDSVTIGLDTRLDNRFLDLRRAHVDAMFTLRSKVLQYGRDHLITEGFKEINTSA
;
A
#
# COMPACT_ATOMS: atom_id res chain seq x y z
N HIS A 1 29.84 5.37 0.75
CA HIS A 1 29.06 4.72 1.80
C HIS A 1 27.59 5.03 1.53
N HIS A 2 26.87 4.10 0.89
CA HIS A 2 25.43 4.12 0.80
C HIS A 2 24.91 3.81 2.20
N LEU A 3 24.53 4.84 2.96
CA LEU A 3 23.54 4.73 4.01
C LEU A 3 22.17 4.54 3.31
N GLY A 4 21.96 3.34 2.80
CA GLY A 4 20.61 2.89 2.53
C GLY A 4 19.89 2.93 3.87
N ILE A 5 18.95 3.85 4.03
CA ILE A 5 17.90 3.64 5.03
C ILE A 5 17.19 2.40 4.50
N HIS A 6 17.57 1.24 5.02
CA HIS A 6 16.72 0.08 4.96
C HIS A 6 15.38 0.57 5.53
N MET A 7 14.37 0.68 4.69
CA MET A 7 13.01 0.63 5.18
C MET A 7 13.02 -0.54 6.14
N ALA A 8 12.79 -0.27 7.42
CA ALA A 8 12.90 -1.23 8.49
C ALA A 8 12.37 -2.56 8.00
N ASP A 9 13.13 -3.64 8.20
CA ASP A 9 12.69 -4.98 7.87
C ASP A 9 11.33 -5.15 8.54
N TRP A 10 10.29 -4.99 7.74
CA TRP A 10 8.92 -5.10 8.22
C TRP A 10 8.71 -6.58 8.51
N HIS A 11 8.93 -6.95 9.76
CA HIS A 11 8.74 -8.34 10.17
C HIS A 11 7.34 -8.81 9.83
N PRO A 12 7.21 -10.07 9.39
CA PRO A 12 5.91 -10.69 9.23
C PRO A 12 5.08 -10.53 10.50
N THR A 13 3.81 -10.23 10.33
CA THR A 13 2.85 -10.12 11.43
C THR A 13 1.73 -11.12 11.21
N ALA A 14 0.82 -11.25 12.20
CA ALA A 14 -0.39 -12.06 12.02
C ALA A 14 -1.29 -11.58 10.84
N TYR A 15 -1.07 -10.35 10.36
CA TYR A 15 -1.88 -9.76 9.30
C TYR A 15 -1.23 -9.85 7.91
N ARG A 16 0.09 -10.08 7.82
CA ARG A 16 0.80 -10.15 6.53
C ARG A 16 2.11 -10.92 6.66
N THR A 17 2.49 -11.59 5.59
CA THR A 17 3.82 -12.19 5.41
C THR A 17 4.77 -11.25 4.67
N HIS A 18 4.23 -10.42 3.76
CA HIS A 18 4.96 -9.49 2.90
C HIS A 18 4.26 -8.14 2.83
N THR A 19 5.03 -7.08 2.62
CA THR A 19 4.50 -5.77 2.25
C THR A 19 4.14 -5.75 0.77
N LEU A 20 3.30 -4.78 0.37
CA LEU A 20 2.89 -4.67 -1.04
C LEU A 20 4.08 -4.32 -1.95
N SER A 21 5.02 -3.51 -1.46
CA SER A 21 6.24 -3.18 -2.20
C SER A 21 7.17 -4.37 -2.37
N GLU A 22 7.31 -5.25 -1.36
CA GLU A 22 8.12 -6.47 -1.47
C GLU A 22 7.62 -7.40 -2.56
N ILE A 23 6.29 -7.55 -2.71
CA ILE A 23 5.71 -8.35 -3.79
C ILE A 23 6.09 -7.76 -5.17
N GLN A 24 6.08 -6.43 -5.32
CA GLN A 24 6.46 -5.82 -6.59
C GLN A 24 7.97 -5.92 -6.89
N GLN A 25 8.81 -5.79 -5.86
CA GLN A 25 10.26 -5.80 -6.00
C GLN A 25 10.84 -7.21 -6.17
N LYS A 26 10.32 -8.17 -5.40
CA LYS A 26 10.79 -9.57 -5.36
C LYS A 26 9.87 -10.52 -6.12
N GLY A 27 8.90 -9.99 -6.87
CA GLY A 27 7.83 -10.79 -7.46
C GLY A 27 8.33 -11.92 -8.34
N ALA A 28 9.43 -11.75 -9.07
CA ALA A 28 10.02 -12.83 -9.89
C ALA A 28 10.36 -14.07 -9.04
N ASP A 29 10.87 -13.87 -7.83
CA ASP A 29 11.24 -14.95 -6.91
C ASP A 29 10.04 -15.51 -6.13
N LEU A 30 8.95 -14.73 -6.06
CA LEU A 30 7.75 -15.06 -5.31
C LEU A 30 6.64 -15.67 -6.16
N VAL A 31 6.73 -15.64 -7.49
CA VAL A 31 5.72 -16.25 -8.38
C VAL A 31 5.46 -17.71 -8.00
N GLY A 32 4.18 -18.05 -7.81
CA GLY A 32 3.73 -19.37 -7.39
C GLY A 32 3.78 -19.62 -5.88
N GLN A 33 4.32 -18.70 -5.09
CA GLN A 33 4.32 -18.81 -3.63
C GLN A 33 3.05 -18.21 -3.04
N GLU A 34 2.58 -18.81 -1.95
CA GLU A 34 1.48 -18.28 -1.16
C GLU A 34 1.97 -17.17 -0.24
N VAL A 35 1.26 -16.05 -0.26
CA VAL A 35 1.54 -14.87 0.57
C VAL A 35 0.26 -14.37 1.21
N THR A 36 0.42 -13.69 2.35
CA THR A 36 -0.66 -12.92 2.97
C THR A 36 -0.29 -11.45 2.93
N VAL A 37 -1.18 -10.63 2.41
CA VAL A 37 -1.04 -9.17 2.32
C VAL A 37 -2.20 -8.48 2.99
N ALA A 38 -1.95 -7.33 3.60
CA ALA A 38 -2.99 -6.51 4.22
C ALA A 38 -2.76 -5.03 3.92
N GLY A 39 -3.85 -4.29 3.74
CA GLY A 39 -3.78 -2.87 3.43
C GLY A 39 -5.15 -2.23 3.26
N PHE A 40 -5.13 -0.99 2.84
CA PHE A 40 -6.34 -0.21 2.54
C PHE A 40 -6.76 -0.45 1.09
N MET A 41 -8.05 -0.64 0.87
CA MET A 41 -8.61 -0.74 -0.46
C MET A 41 -8.72 0.66 -1.08
N GLU A 42 -8.03 0.90 -2.18
CA GLU A 42 -8.15 2.15 -2.96
C GLU A 42 -9.31 2.09 -3.93
N THR A 43 -9.38 1.02 -4.71
CA THR A 43 -10.49 0.78 -5.65
C THR A 43 -10.83 -0.70 -5.71
N ASN A 44 -12.07 -0.98 -6.07
CA ASN A 44 -12.49 -2.29 -6.51
C ASN A 44 -13.18 -2.18 -7.87
N ARG A 45 -12.83 -3.10 -8.75
CA ARG A 45 -13.39 -3.20 -10.10
C ARG A 45 -13.86 -4.63 -10.30
N GLY A 46 -15.14 -4.87 -10.05
CA GLY A 46 -15.72 -6.19 -10.17
C GLY A 46 -16.94 -6.19 -11.08
N LYS A 47 -17.11 -7.26 -11.83
CA LYS A 47 -18.33 -7.54 -12.58
C LYS A 47 -18.55 -9.05 -12.65
N GLY A 48 -19.68 -9.50 -12.09
CA GLY A 48 -20.02 -10.92 -12.06
C GLY A 48 -19.01 -11.72 -11.22
N ALA A 49 -18.45 -12.76 -11.79
CA ALA A 49 -17.62 -13.75 -11.08
C ALA A 49 -16.17 -13.32 -10.80
N ILE A 50 -15.77 -12.10 -11.17
CA ILE A 50 -14.39 -11.61 -10.96
C ILE A 50 -14.35 -10.22 -10.33
N CYS A 51 -13.31 -9.96 -9.55
CA CYS A 51 -13.04 -8.64 -8.99
C CYS A 51 -11.52 -8.38 -8.94
N PHE A 52 -11.15 -7.14 -9.25
CA PHE A 52 -9.80 -6.63 -9.05
C PHE A 52 -9.84 -5.58 -7.95
N VAL A 53 -9.01 -5.74 -6.96
CA VAL A 53 -8.87 -4.80 -5.85
C VAL A 53 -7.48 -4.18 -5.90
N ASP A 54 -7.43 -2.86 -6.04
CA ASP A 54 -6.19 -2.13 -5.86
C ASP A 54 -6.04 -1.80 -4.38
N MET A 55 -4.97 -2.29 -3.78
CA MET A 55 -4.65 -2.10 -2.37
C MET A 55 -3.43 -1.20 -2.21
N ARG A 56 -3.38 -0.53 -1.08
CA ARG A 56 -2.25 0.31 -0.66
C ARG A 56 -1.89 0.04 0.80
N ASP A 57 -0.61 0.00 1.08
CA ASP A 57 -0.06 0.07 2.44
C ASP A 57 0.95 1.24 2.56
N GLY A 58 1.69 1.31 3.66
CA GLY A 58 2.72 2.33 3.85
C GLY A 58 3.95 2.18 2.95
N THR A 59 4.04 1.13 2.14
CA THR A 59 5.19 0.81 1.29
C THR A 59 4.91 0.95 -0.20
N GLY A 60 3.66 0.78 -0.63
CA GLY A 60 3.28 0.84 -2.04
C GLY A 60 1.87 0.34 -2.30
N SER A 61 1.60 0.06 -3.57
CA SER A 61 0.30 -0.43 -4.05
C SER A 61 0.46 -1.77 -4.77
N LEU A 62 -0.56 -2.60 -4.68
CA LEU A 62 -0.63 -3.92 -5.30
C LEU A 62 -2.05 -4.22 -5.75
N GLN A 63 -2.19 -4.86 -6.90
CA GLN A 63 -3.46 -5.39 -7.35
C GLN A 63 -3.66 -6.81 -6.79
N VAL A 64 -4.87 -7.07 -6.31
CA VAL A 64 -5.33 -8.42 -5.91
C VAL A 64 -6.45 -8.83 -6.84
N PHE A 65 -6.35 -10.03 -7.39
CA PHE A 65 -7.32 -10.63 -8.28
C PHE A 65 -8.15 -11.68 -7.54
N LEU A 66 -9.48 -11.60 -7.65
CA LEU A 66 -10.42 -12.49 -6.98
C LEU A 66 -11.35 -13.14 -8.00
N LYS A 67 -11.65 -14.42 -7.78
CA LYS A 67 -12.62 -15.21 -8.55
C LYS A 67 -13.64 -15.85 -7.62
N ALA A 68 -14.90 -15.84 -8.04
CA ALA A 68 -16.01 -16.41 -7.28
C ALA A 68 -15.87 -17.92 -7.05
N ASP A 69 -15.34 -18.64 -8.03
CA ASP A 69 -15.10 -20.09 -7.96
C ASP A 69 -14.05 -20.49 -6.93
N ILE A 70 -13.19 -19.56 -6.52
CA ILE A 70 -12.12 -19.79 -5.52
C ILE A 70 -12.55 -19.30 -4.14
N ILE A 71 -12.95 -18.03 -4.00
CA ILE A 71 -13.26 -17.43 -2.70
C ILE A 71 -14.72 -17.58 -2.27
N GLY A 72 -15.61 -17.97 -3.19
CA GLY A 72 -17.06 -18.03 -3.01
C GLY A 72 -17.79 -16.74 -3.42
N GLU A 73 -18.98 -16.88 -3.97
CA GLU A 73 -19.79 -15.75 -4.46
C GLU A 73 -20.14 -14.75 -3.35
N GLU A 74 -20.46 -15.24 -2.16
CA GLU A 74 -20.83 -14.40 -1.02
C GLU A 74 -19.67 -13.46 -0.60
N LYS A 75 -18.46 -14.00 -0.47
CA LYS A 75 -17.27 -13.21 -0.12
C LYS A 75 -16.93 -12.23 -1.24
N LEU A 76 -17.06 -12.64 -2.50
CA LEU A 76 -16.83 -11.76 -3.64
C LEU A 76 -17.79 -10.57 -3.65
N ASP A 77 -19.09 -10.82 -3.42
CA ASP A 77 -20.12 -9.77 -3.34
C ASP A 77 -19.82 -8.77 -2.20
N VAL A 78 -19.40 -9.28 -1.04
CA VAL A 78 -18.95 -8.42 0.09
C VAL A 78 -17.82 -7.51 -0.35
N VAL A 79 -16.80 -8.00 -1.02
CA VAL A 79 -15.66 -7.21 -1.49
C VAL A 79 -16.09 -6.19 -2.56
N GLN A 80 -16.95 -6.60 -3.51
CA GLN A 80 -17.44 -5.71 -4.57
C GLN A 80 -18.26 -4.53 -4.04
N ARG A 81 -18.92 -4.69 -2.88
CA ARG A 81 -19.68 -3.62 -2.21
C ARG A 81 -18.90 -2.87 -1.14
N MET A 82 -17.62 -3.18 -0.98
CA MET A 82 -16.80 -2.54 0.04
C MET A 82 -16.50 -1.09 -0.31
N THR A 83 -16.50 -0.23 0.71
CA THR A 83 -16.15 1.17 0.56
C THR A 83 -14.64 1.37 0.51
N ARG A 84 -14.18 2.40 -0.22
CA ARG A 84 -12.77 2.83 -0.24
C ARG A 84 -12.24 3.03 1.18
N GLU A 85 -10.94 2.81 1.37
CA GLU A 85 -10.23 2.91 2.66
C GLU A 85 -10.66 1.85 3.69
N SER A 86 -11.50 0.89 3.33
CA SER A 86 -11.67 -0.32 4.13
C SER A 86 -10.37 -1.10 4.17
N THR A 87 -10.08 -1.73 5.31
CA THR A 87 -8.86 -2.53 5.48
C THR A 87 -9.18 -3.99 5.25
N LEU A 88 -8.46 -4.60 4.33
CA LEU A 88 -8.64 -5.98 3.92
C LEU A 88 -7.33 -6.76 4.08
N GLN A 89 -7.46 -8.05 4.34
CA GLN A 89 -6.38 -9.02 4.28
C GLN A 89 -6.71 -10.04 3.20
N PHE A 90 -5.73 -10.36 2.37
CA PHE A 90 -5.84 -11.40 1.35
C PHE A 90 -4.72 -12.40 1.51
N THR A 91 -5.06 -13.68 1.45
CA THR A 91 -4.11 -14.78 1.27
C THR A 91 -4.27 -15.30 -0.15
N GLY A 92 -3.17 -15.57 -0.83
CA GLY A 92 -3.20 -16.02 -2.22
C GLY A 92 -1.83 -16.22 -2.81
N THR A 93 -1.80 -16.59 -4.09
CA THR A 93 -0.59 -16.90 -4.83
C THR A 93 -0.10 -15.70 -5.62
N VAL A 94 1.20 -15.43 -5.57
CA VAL A 94 1.80 -14.37 -6.39
C VAL A 94 1.82 -14.80 -7.85
N ALA A 95 1.32 -13.96 -8.74
CA ALA A 95 1.30 -14.16 -10.18
C ALA A 95 1.88 -12.94 -10.90
N GLN A 96 2.48 -13.19 -12.07
CA GLN A 96 2.88 -12.09 -12.95
C GLN A 96 1.65 -11.59 -13.71
N LYS A 97 1.41 -10.28 -13.67
CA LYS A 97 0.34 -9.65 -14.44
C LYS A 97 0.56 -9.81 -15.93
N ARG A 98 -0.52 -10.02 -16.66
CA ARG A 98 -0.44 -10.00 -18.12
C ARG A 98 0.04 -8.64 -18.60
N PRO A 99 1.05 -8.58 -19.47
CA PRO A 99 1.50 -7.32 -20.02
C PRO A 99 0.37 -6.64 -20.79
N PRO A 100 0.32 -5.30 -20.79
CA PRO A 100 -0.63 -4.58 -21.63
C PRO A 100 -0.40 -4.91 -23.10
N LYS A 101 -1.46 -4.79 -23.91
CA LYS A 101 -1.32 -4.88 -25.37
C LYS A 101 -0.46 -3.70 -25.84
N LEU A 102 0.71 -4.01 -26.39
CA LEU A 102 1.62 -3.00 -26.94
C LEU A 102 1.16 -2.59 -28.34
N LYS A 103 1.33 -1.33 -28.67
CA LYS A 103 1.26 -0.84 -30.05
C LYS A 103 2.59 -1.14 -30.75
N GLU A 104 2.55 -1.18 -32.05
CA GLU A 104 3.74 -1.44 -32.87
C GLU A 104 4.82 -0.37 -32.58
N GLY A 105 6.01 -0.84 -32.14
CA GLY A 105 7.14 0.03 -31.77
C GLY A 105 7.28 0.41 -30.30
N GLU A 106 6.35 -0.01 -29.42
CA GLU A 106 6.45 0.26 -27.98
C GLU A 106 7.33 -0.80 -27.28
N THR A 107 8.23 -0.34 -26.40
CA THR A 107 9.02 -1.22 -25.54
C THR A 107 8.13 -1.78 -24.43
N PRO A 108 8.15 -3.08 -24.16
CA PRO A 108 7.35 -3.66 -23.07
C PRO A 108 7.77 -3.06 -21.72
N PRO A 109 6.79 -2.67 -20.89
CA PRO A 109 7.09 -2.21 -19.54
C PRO A 109 7.69 -3.36 -18.71
N PRO A 110 8.39 -3.03 -17.61
CA PRO A 110 8.90 -4.05 -16.70
C PRO A 110 7.74 -4.92 -16.17
N PRO A 111 8.01 -6.19 -15.86
CA PRO A 111 6.99 -7.09 -15.32
C PRO A 111 6.43 -6.52 -14.01
N THR A 112 5.12 -6.62 -13.84
CA THR A 112 4.42 -6.28 -12.61
C THR A 112 3.74 -7.52 -12.07
N TYR A 113 3.50 -7.55 -10.76
CA TYR A 113 2.98 -8.72 -10.07
C TYR A 113 1.64 -8.39 -9.40
N GLU A 114 0.85 -9.42 -9.16
CA GLU A 114 -0.41 -9.36 -8.46
C GLU A 114 -0.57 -10.59 -7.55
N VAL A 115 -1.53 -10.56 -6.65
CA VAL A 115 -1.90 -11.72 -5.83
C VAL A 115 -3.23 -12.26 -6.33
N GLU A 116 -3.25 -13.52 -6.74
CA GLU A 116 -4.49 -14.27 -7.00
C GLU A 116 -5.00 -14.80 -5.64
N ALA A 117 -6.05 -14.16 -5.11
CA ALA A 117 -6.53 -14.45 -3.77
C ALA A 117 -7.28 -15.79 -3.70
N SER A 118 -6.92 -16.60 -2.71
CA SER A 118 -7.64 -17.79 -2.27
C SER A 118 -8.51 -17.54 -1.04
N GLU A 119 -8.19 -16.49 -0.26
CA GLU A 119 -8.94 -16.11 0.93
C GLU A 119 -8.99 -14.59 1.09
N VAL A 120 -10.07 -14.11 1.70
CA VAL A 120 -10.25 -12.70 2.07
C VAL A 120 -10.82 -12.59 3.47
N VAL A 121 -10.25 -11.66 4.25
CA VAL A 121 -10.74 -11.27 5.57
C VAL A 121 -10.96 -9.75 5.58
N VAL A 122 -12.15 -9.33 5.96
CA VAL A 122 -12.46 -7.92 6.19
C VAL A 122 -12.00 -7.56 7.60
N LEU A 123 -10.94 -6.77 7.70
CA LEU A 123 -10.41 -6.32 9.00
C LEU A 123 -11.22 -5.15 9.54
N THR A 124 -11.52 -4.16 8.70
CA THR A 124 -12.32 -2.99 9.10
C THR A 124 -13.04 -2.41 7.89
N ARG A 125 -14.31 -2.04 8.06
CA ARG A 125 -15.07 -1.26 7.08
C ARG A 125 -14.87 0.23 7.33
N ALA A 126 -14.55 0.97 6.27
CA ALA A 126 -14.58 2.42 6.30
C ALA A 126 -16.00 2.95 6.09
N ASN A 127 -16.28 4.13 6.62
CA ASN A 127 -17.52 4.84 6.34
C ASN A 127 -17.62 5.16 4.84
N ALA A 128 -18.83 5.13 4.29
CA ALA A 128 -19.07 5.41 2.88
C ALA A 128 -18.70 6.84 2.47
N SER A 129 -18.82 7.79 3.41
CA SER A 129 -18.45 9.19 3.21
C SER A 129 -17.27 9.54 4.12
N LEU A 130 -16.08 9.67 3.52
CA LEU A 130 -14.91 10.19 4.19
C LEU A 130 -14.88 11.73 4.06
N PRO A 131 -14.43 12.45 5.09
CA PRO A 131 -14.39 13.93 5.07
C PRO A 131 -13.37 14.46 4.05
N LEU A 132 -12.39 13.64 3.65
CA LEU A 132 -11.46 13.94 2.57
C LEU A 132 -11.03 12.67 1.82
N GLY A 133 -10.80 12.79 0.52
CA GLY A 133 -10.24 11.73 -0.31
C GLY A 133 -8.73 11.62 -0.14
N ILE A 134 -8.21 10.40 -0.09
CA ILE A 134 -6.77 10.14 0.05
C ILE A 134 -6.09 10.14 -1.31
N THR A 135 -6.73 9.55 -2.32
CA THR A 135 -6.21 9.41 -3.68
C THR A 135 -6.73 10.47 -4.65
N ASP A 136 -7.71 11.28 -4.23
CA ASP A 136 -8.35 12.24 -5.12
C ASP A 136 -7.46 13.48 -5.34
N SER A 137 -7.50 14.01 -6.56
CA SER A 137 -6.80 15.23 -6.95
C SER A 137 -7.53 16.52 -6.52
N VAL A 138 -8.65 16.39 -5.81
CA VAL A 138 -9.46 17.54 -5.38
C VAL A 138 -8.71 18.37 -4.35
N THR A 139 -8.72 19.69 -4.54
CA THR A 139 -8.19 20.63 -3.56
C THR A 139 -9.10 20.68 -2.34
N ILE A 140 -8.53 20.40 -1.18
CA ILE A 140 -9.24 20.38 0.10
C ILE A 140 -8.76 21.55 0.96
N GLY A 141 -9.69 22.27 1.57
CA GLY A 141 -9.38 23.38 2.47
C GLY A 141 -8.50 22.95 3.65
N LEU A 142 -7.68 23.88 4.14
CA LEU A 142 -6.72 23.61 5.22
C LEU A 142 -7.43 23.15 6.50
N ASP A 143 -8.55 23.76 6.85
CA ASP A 143 -9.31 23.42 8.07
C ASP A 143 -9.75 21.95 8.06
N THR A 144 -10.37 21.50 6.95
CA THR A 144 -10.78 20.10 6.79
C THR A 144 -9.59 19.14 6.87
N ARG A 145 -8.43 19.53 6.34
CA ARG A 145 -7.19 18.74 6.39
C ARG A 145 -6.63 18.65 7.80
N LEU A 146 -6.68 19.73 8.56
CA LEU A 146 -6.21 19.77 9.96
C LEU A 146 -7.14 18.98 10.88
N ASP A 147 -8.45 19.13 10.73
CA ASP A 147 -9.45 18.40 11.51
C ASP A 147 -9.42 16.89 11.24
N ASN A 148 -8.99 16.49 10.03
CA ASN A 148 -8.89 15.09 9.62
C ASN A 148 -7.44 14.70 9.32
N ARG A 149 -6.50 15.12 10.14
CA ARG A 149 -5.06 14.97 9.92
C ARG A 149 -4.61 13.53 9.69
N PHE A 150 -5.24 12.58 10.37
CA PHE A 150 -4.96 11.15 10.23
C PHE A 150 -5.24 10.60 8.81
N LEU A 151 -6.20 11.19 8.07
CA LEU A 151 -6.45 10.89 6.66
C LEU A 151 -5.51 11.68 5.75
N ASP A 152 -5.28 12.96 6.06
CA ASP A 152 -4.41 13.83 5.26
C ASP A 152 -2.97 13.29 5.20
N LEU A 153 -2.46 12.72 6.29
CA LEU A 153 -1.14 12.10 6.36
C LEU A 153 -0.98 10.86 5.44
N ARG A 154 -2.08 10.25 5.00
CA ARG A 154 -2.05 9.12 4.05
C ARG A 154 -1.95 9.57 2.59
N ARG A 155 -2.14 10.84 2.29
CA ARG A 155 -2.01 11.37 0.93
C ARG A 155 -0.55 11.37 0.53
N ALA A 156 -0.23 10.84 -0.65
CA ALA A 156 1.14 10.61 -1.08
C ALA A 156 2.05 11.85 -1.01
N HIS A 157 1.53 13.03 -1.41
CA HIS A 157 2.31 14.27 -1.35
C HIS A 157 2.54 14.77 0.09
N VAL A 158 1.59 14.51 1.01
CA VAL A 158 1.73 14.88 2.42
C VAL A 158 2.71 13.93 3.12
N ASP A 159 2.58 12.63 2.87
CA ASP A 159 3.52 11.62 3.35
C ASP A 159 4.95 11.90 2.88
N ALA A 160 5.13 12.20 1.59
CA ALA A 160 6.43 12.56 1.03
C ALA A 160 7.05 13.78 1.72
N MET A 161 6.26 14.80 2.04
CA MET A 161 6.71 15.99 2.77
C MET A 161 7.21 15.64 4.18
N PHE A 162 6.47 14.81 4.93
CA PHE A 162 6.88 14.39 6.28
C PHE A 162 8.06 13.42 6.23
N THR A 163 8.12 12.55 5.25
CA THR A 163 9.28 11.69 5.01
C THR A 163 10.54 12.52 4.74
N LEU A 164 10.45 13.54 3.89
CA LEU A 164 11.56 14.46 3.63
C LEU A 164 11.99 15.19 4.90
N ARG A 165 11.03 15.75 5.66
CA ARG A 165 11.29 16.41 6.93
C ARG A 165 12.01 15.50 7.93
N SER A 166 11.54 14.27 8.06
CA SER A 166 12.15 13.26 8.95
C SER A 166 13.61 13.00 8.55
N LYS A 167 13.89 12.84 7.26
CA LYS A 167 15.24 12.63 6.74
C LYS A 167 16.15 13.83 6.99
N VAL A 168 15.67 15.03 6.76
CA VAL A 168 16.46 16.26 7.04
C VAL A 168 16.86 16.34 8.50
N LEU A 169 15.95 16.06 9.42
CA LEU A 169 16.25 16.03 10.85
C LEU A 169 17.27 14.95 11.22
N GLN A 170 17.13 13.75 10.64
CA GLN A 170 18.06 12.66 10.86
C GLN A 170 19.47 13.02 10.36
N TYR A 171 19.59 13.48 9.12
CA TYR A 171 20.89 13.88 8.56
C TYR A 171 21.54 15.01 9.35
N GLY A 172 20.75 15.98 9.84
CA GLY A 172 21.26 17.03 10.74
C GLY A 172 21.84 16.46 12.03
N ARG A 173 21.13 15.51 12.66
CA ARG A 173 21.65 14.82 13.85
C ARG A 173 22.92 14.03 13.55
N ASP A 174 22.90 13.23 12.51
CA ASP A 174 24.04 12.38 12.12
C ASP A 174 25.27 13.24 11.83
N HIS A 175 25.10 14.37 11.15
CA HIS A 175 26.19 15.32 10.91
C HIS A 175 26.76 15.88 12.21
N LEU A 176 25.93 16.39 13.11
CA LEU A 176 26.39 16.94 14.39
C LEU A 176 27.09 15.88 15.26
N ILE A 177 26.56 14.66 15.29
CA ILE A 177 27.20 13.55 16.02
C ILE A 177 28.59 13.24 15.41
N THR A 178 28.71 13.25 14.09
CA THR A 178 29.99 13.02 13.40
C THR A 178 31.00 14.10 13.71
N GLU A 179 30.57 15.35 13.90
CA GLU A 179 31.40 16.49 14.32
C GLU A 179 31.72 16.51 15.83
N GLY A 180 31.30 15.46 16.58
CA GLY A 180 31.62 15.32 18.01
C GLY A 180 30.62 15.98 18.96
N PHE A 181 29.51 16.50 18.47
CA PHE A 181 28.43 17.03 19.32
C PHE A 181 27.64 15.91 19.98
N LYS A 182 27.05 16.20 21.14
CA LYS A 182 26.12 15.30 21.85
C LYS A 182 24.74 15.92 21.91
N GLU A 183 23.73 15.15 21.51
CA GLU A 183 22.33 15.56 21.69
C GLU A 183 21.97 15.45 23.18
N ILE A 184 21.41 16.51 23.73
CA ILE A 184 20.99 16.58 25.15
C ILE A 184 19.50 16.96 25.15
N ASN A 185 18.69 16.12 25.78
CA ASN A 185 17.29 16.43 26.07
C ASN A 185 17.21 17.14 27.41
N THR A 186 16.94 18.44 27.38
CA THR A 186 16.70 19.21 28.60
C THR A 186 15.25 19.11 29.02
N SER A 187 15.00 18.99 30.33
CA SER A 187 13.66 19.18 30.86
C SER A 187 13.26 20.65 30.68
N ALA A 188 12.11 20.91 30.04
CA ALA A 188 11.48 22.22 29.97
C ALA A 188 10.68 22.51 31.23
#